data_d8c5a7825bee3c955edcfc16c832744c
#
_entry.id   d8c5a7825bee3c955edcfc16c832744c
#
_cell.length_a   1.000
_cell.length_b   1.000
_cell.length_c   1.000
_cell.angle_alpha   90.00
_cell.angle_beta   90.00
_cell.angle_gamma   90.00
#
_symmetry.space_group_name_H-M   'P 1'
#
loop_
_entity.id
_entity.type
_entity.pdbx_description
1 polymer ?
#
loop_
_entity_poly.entity_id
_entity_poly.type
_entity_poly.pdbx_seq_one_letter_code
_entity_poly.pdbx_strand_id
1 'polypeptide(L)'
;MQQFSLSANIEEGQDKDFNYIVTPNAQDVASGIVNGYNSGIHSFTIIGSYGTGKSCFLLALEKDLQSKGQHNLINPQTLSSCKKYEVLKIVGDYKDLASLMRNKLAIDGTADNVLDELRNRYNQAKKRGSFLIIFIDEFGKVLEHAAKNDPE
;
A
#
# COMPACT_ATOMS: atom_id res chain seq x y z
N MET A 1 -3.81 -24.48 -18.86
CA MET A 1 -3.21 -24.68 -17.54
C MET A 1 -3.14 -23.32 -16.89
N GLN A 2 -3.93 -23.06 -15.85
CA GLN A 2 -3.81 -21.83 -15.06
C GLN A 2 -2.53 -21.92 -14.23
N GLN A 3 -1.61 -21.04 -14.47
CA GLN A 3 -0.40 -20.91 -13.66
C GLN A 3 -0.78 -20.16 -12.38
N PHE A 4 -0.81 -20.87 -11.25
CA PHE A 4 -0.94 -20.24 -9.95
C PHE A 4 0.40 -19.56 -9.62
N SER A 5 0.43 -18.24 -9.66
CA SER A 5 1.56 -17.47 -9.11
C SER A 5 1.55 -17.60 -7.59
N LEU A 6 2.62 -18.16 -7.02
CA LEU A 6 2.77 -18.39 -5.59
C LEU A 6 3.03 -17.10 -4.79
N SER A 7 3.35 -15.99 -5.43
CA SER A 7 3.48 -14.67 -4.78
C SER A 7 3.03 -13.57 -5.72
N ALA A 8 2.17 -12.69 -5.23
CA ALA A 8 1.78 -11.48 -5.95
C ALA A 8 2.78 -10.36 -5.63
N ASN A 9 3.40 -9.78 -6.66
CA ASN A 9 4.23 -8.58 -6.51
C ASN A 9 3.35 -7.34 -6.74
N ILE A 10 3.21 -6.49 -5.72
CA ILE A 10 2.36 -5.30 -5.83
C ILE A 10 2.90 -4.27 -6.82
N GLU A 11 4.21 -4.25 -7.12
CA GLU A 11 4.83 -3.29 -8.04
C GLU A 11 4.63 -3.65 -9.52
N GLU A 12 4.63 -4.93 -9.86
CA GLU A 12 4.51 -5.38 -11.24
C GLU A 12 3.11 -5.20 -11.82
N GLY A 13 2.13 -4.90 -10.96
CA GLY A 13 0.73 -4.85 -11.36
C GLY A 13 0.24 -6.23 -11.79
N GLN A 14 -0.96 -6.61 -11.44
CA GLN A 14 -1.51 -7.85 -11.98
C GLN A 14 -2.24 -7.58 -13.28
N ASP A 15 -2.13 -8.54 -14.21
CA ASP A 15 -2.85 -8.56 -15.49
C ASP A 15 -4.34 -8.21 -15.32
N LYS A 16 -4.97 -7.79 -16.42
CA LYS A 16 -6.38 -7.36 -16.48
C LYS A 16 -7.37 -8.37 -15.88
N ASP A 17 -6.95 -9.62 -15.71
CA ASP A 17 -7.78 -10.75 -15.25
C ASP A 17 -7.57 -11.12 -13.76
N PHE A 18 -7.02 -10.20 -12.93
CA PHE A 18 -6.92 -10.45 -11.50
C PHE A 18 -8.31 -10.56 -10.87
N ASN A 19 -8.71 -11.78 -10.59
CA ASN A 19 -9.96 -12.07 -9.90
C ASN A 19 -9.69 -12.28 -8.40
N TYR A 20 -10.15 -11.34 -7.58
CA TYR A 20 -10.02 -11.41 -6.12
C TYR A 20 -11.33 -11.86 -5.50
N ILE A 21 -11.26 -12.94 -4.73
CA ILE A 21 -12.42 -13.42 -3.97
C ILE A 21 -12.41 -12.73 -2.60
N VAL A 22 -13.39 -11.86 -2.38
CA VAL A 22 -13.53 -11.17 -1.09
C VAL A 22 -14.03 -12.16 -0.04
N THR A 23 -13.17 -12.44 0.92
CA THR A 23 -13.52 -13.26 2.09
C THR A 23 -14.10 -12.39 3.21
N PRO A 24 -14.86 -12.95 4.17
CA PRO A 24 -15.33 -12.19 5.33
C PRO A 24 -14.20 -11.49 6.08
N ASN A 25 -13.07 -12.17 6.29
CA ASN A 25 -11.89 -11.59 6.94
C ASN A 25 -11.32 -10.40 6.14
N ALA A 26 -11.26 -10.48 4.81
CA ALA A 26 -10.81 -9.37 3.98
C ALA A 26 -11.76 -8.17 4.08
N GLN A 27 -13.07 -8.43 4.15
CA GLN A 27 -14.08 -7.39 4.34
C GLN A 27 -13.96 -6.71 5.71
N ASP A 28 -13.69 -7.49 6.76
CA ASP A 28 -13.47 -6.96 8.12
C ASP A 28 -12.23 -6.06 8.17
N VAL A 29 -11.12 -6.48 7.54
CA VAL A 29 -9.89 -5.67 7.45
C VAL A 29 -10.16 -4.36 6.68
N ALA A 30 -10.84 -4.43 5.54
CA ALA A 30 -11.17 -3.25 4.75
C ALA A 30 -12.07 -2.29 5.53
N SER A 31 -13.09 -2.80 6.20
CA SER A 31 -13.98 -2.03 7.07
C SER A 31 -13.23 -1.37 8.23
N GLY A 32 -12.29 -2.11 8.83
CA GLY A 32 -11.40 -1.59 9.88
C GLY A 32 -10.54 -0.41 9.40
N ILE A 33 -10.00 -0.48 8.19
CA ILE A 33 -9.24 0.61 7.57
C ILE A 33 -10.14 1.85 7.38
N VAL A 34 -11.33 1.68 6.82
CA VAL A 34 -12.28 2.79 6.59
C VAL A 34 -12.67 3.44 7.91
N ASN A 35 -13.07 2.65 8.90
CA ASN A 35 -13.51 3.15 10.20
C ASN A 35 -12.37 3.85 10.94
N GLY A 36 -11.16 3.27 10.92
CA GLY A 36 -9.97 3.88 11.50
C GLY A 36 -9.64 5.21 10.84
N TYR A 37 -9.64 5.26 9.50
CA TYR A 37 -9.39 6.50 8.77
C TYR A 37 -10.40 7.59 9.12
N ASN A 38 -11.67 7.27 9.15
CA ASN A 38 -12.74 8.20 9.52
C ASN A 38 -12.64 8.66 10.99
N SER A 39 -11.92 7.91 11.83
CA SER A 39 -11.60 8.26 13.21
C SER A 39 -10.25 9.01 13.35
N GLY A 40 -9.61 9.38 12.24
CA GLY A 40 -8.36 10.15 12.22
C GLY A 40 -7.08 9.30 12.24
N ILE A 41 -7.17 7.98 12.04
CA ILE A 41 -6.00 7.09 11.91
C ILE A 41 -5.57 7.08 10.44
N HIS A 42 -4.30 7.41 10.18
CA HIS A 42 -3.76 7.50 8.82
C HIS A 42 -2.67 6.48 8.51
N SER A 43 -2.34 5.60 9.45
CA SER A 43 -1.37 4.52 9.28
C SER A 43 -1.94 3.21 9.77
N PHE A 44 -1.83 2.15 8.96
CA PHE A 44 -2.41 0.84 9.22
C PHE A 44 -1.36 -0.24 8.98
N THR A 45 -1.33 -1.25 9.83
CA THR A 45 -0.48 -2.42 9.66
C THR A 45 -1.35 -3.66 9.53
N ILE A 46 -1.19 -4.40 8.43
CA ILE A 46 -1.88 -5.67 8.18
C ILE A 46 -0.91 -6.79 8.54
N ILE A 47 -1.25 -7.54 9.58
CA ILE A 47 -0.44 -8.64 10.10
C ILE A 47 -1.08 -9.97 9.70
N GLY A 48 -0.26 -10.90 9.26
CA GLY A 48 -0.69 -12.26 8.90
C GLY A 48 0.49 -13.10 8.44
N SER A 49 0.35 -14.42 8.53
CA SER A 49 1.36 -15.37 8.08
C SER A 49 1.72 -15.21 6.61
N TYR A 50 2.85 -15.79 6.20
CA TYR A 50 3.20 -15.86 4.78
C TYR A 50 2.13 -16.64 4.00
N GLY A 51 1.81 -16.20 2.80
CA GLY A 51 0.81 -16.86 1.94
C GLY A 51 -0.67 -16.57 2.29
N THR A 52 -0.98 -15.72 3.27
CA THR A 52 -2.37 -15.38 3.65
C THR A 52 -3.06 -14.39 2.72
N GLY A 53 -2.41 -14.00 1.61
CA GLY A 53 -3.03 -13.13 0.60
C GLY A 53 -2.92 -11.64 0.88
N LYS A 54 -2.02 -11.17 1.76
CA LYS A 54 -1.84 -9.74 2.05
C LYS A 54 -1.56 -8.89 0.81
N SER A 55 -0.62 -9.32 -0.03
CA SER A 55 -0.29 -8.64 -1.28
C SER A 55 -1.48 -8.62 -2.25
N CYS A 56 -2.22 -9.73 -2.35
CA CYS A 56 -3.45 -9.79 -3.15
C CYS A 56 -4.53 -8.84 -2.60
N PHE A 57 -4.64 -8.72 -1.28
CA PHE A 57 -5.54 -7.76 -0.65
C PHE A 57 -5.17 -6.32 -1.02
N LEU A 58 -3.89 -5.93 -0.96
CA LEU A 58 -3.43 -4.60 -1.35
C LEU A 58 -3.73 -4.30 -2.83
N LEU A 59 -3.54 -5.28 -3.72
CA LEU A 59 -3.88 -5.14 -5.13
C LEU A 59 -5.38 -5.01 -5.38
N ALA A 60 -6.20 -5.78 -4.65
CA ALA A 60 -7.65 -5.67 -4.74
C ALA A 60 -8.15 -4.31 -4.21
N LEU A 61 -7.58 -3.85 -3.09
CA LEU A 61 -7.86 -2.54 -2.53
C LEU A 61 -7.49 -1.41 -3.50
N GLU A 62 -6.31 -1.48 -4.15
CA GLU A 62 -5.91 -0.52 -5.18
C GLU A 62 -6.91 -0.49 -6.34
N LYS A 63 -7.32 -1.66 -6.85
CA LYS A 63 -8.29 -1.75 -7.95
C LYS A 63 -9.65 -1.17 -7.56
N ASP A 64 -10.13 -1.44 -6.36
CA ASP A 64 -11.39 -0.88 -5.88
C ASP A 64 -11.33 0.65 -5.77
N LEU A 65 -10.21 1.19 -5.29
CA LEU A 65 -10.00 2.63 -5.19
C LEU A 65 -9.97 3.30 -6.58
N GLN A 66 -9.33 2.66 -7.57
CA GLN A 66 -9.21 3.20 -8.92
C GLN A 66 -10.46 2.98 -9.79
N SER A 67 -11.15 1.86 -9.61
CA SER A 67 -12.26 1.39 -10.45
C SER A 67 -13.63 1.46 -9.78
N LYS A 68 -13.77 2.24 -8.71
CA LYS A 68 -15.02 2.46 -7.98
C LYS A 68 -15.68 1.18 -7.43
N GLY A 69 -14.88 0.30 -6.86
CA GLY A 69 -15.38 -0.88 -6.16
C GLY A 69 -15.56 -2.10 -7.05
N GLN A 70 -14.62 -2.38 -7.92
CA GLN A 70 -14.66 -3.54 -8.83
C GLN A 70 -14.82 -4.88 -8.08
N HIS A 71 -14.20 -5.02 -6.91
CA HIS A 71 -14.26 -6.23 -6.08
C HIS A 71 -15.26 -6.11 -4.92
N ASN A 72 -15.87 -4.93 -4.71
CA ASN A 72 -16.73 -4.63 -3.57
C ASN A 72 -16.05 -4.83 -2.20
N LEU A 73 -14.73 -4.71 -2.15
CA LEU A 73 -13.97 -4.77 -0.91
C LEU A 73 -14.14 -3.47 -0.11
N ILE A 74 -14.16 -2.34 -0.81
CA ILE A 74 -14.32 -1.01 -0.24
C ILE A 74 -15.12 -0.11 -1.19
N ASN A 75 -15.94 0.78 -0.61
CA ASN A 75 -16.49 1.89 -1.36
C ASN A 75 -15.52 3.09 -1.25
N PRO A 76 -14.84 3.51 -2.33
CA PRO A 76 -13.87 4.60 -2.28
C PRO A 76 -14.42 5.90 -1.69
N GLN A 77 -15.71 6.18 -1.86
CA GLN A 77 -16.36 7.39 -1.33
C GLN A 77 -16.40 7.42 0.20
N THR A 78 -16.24 6.27 0.87
CA THR A 78 -16.21 6.21 2.34
C THR A 78 -14.87 6.64 2.93
N LEU A 79 -13.79 6.64 2.13
CA LEU A 79 -12.46 7.11 2.55
C LEU A 79 -12.27 8.59 2.30
N SER A 80 -12.76 9.11 1.19
CA SER A 80 -12.51 10.50 0.82
C SER A 80 -13.52 10.99 -0.22
N SER A 81 -13.81 12.29 -0.20
CA SER A 81 -14.54 12.98 -1.28
C SER A 81 -13.70 13.16 -2.55
N CYS A 82 -12.44 12.78 -2.55
CA CYS A 82 -11.57 12.83 -3.72
C CYS A 82 -12.05 11.87 -4.80
N LYS A 83 -11.93 12.31 -6.05
CA LYS A 83 -12.37 11.52 -7.22
C LYS A 83 -11.25 10.62 -7.77
N LYS A 84 -10.01 10.85 -7.34
CA LYS A 84 -8.82 10.15 -7.83
C LYS A 84 -7.98 9.68 -6.66
N TYR A 85 -7.40 8.50 -6.82
CA TYR A 85 -6.48 7.89 -5.87
C TYR A 85 -5.13 7.68 -6.54
N GLU A 86 -4.06 8.17 -5.91
CA GLU A 86 -2.69 7.97 -6.34
C GLU A 86 -2.03 7.01 -5.35
N VAL A 87 -1.56 5.87 -5.83
CA VAL A 87 -0.97 4.83 -4.98
C VAL A 87 0.53 4.76 -5.26
N LEU A 88 1.33 4.99 -4.23
CA LEU A 88 2.77 4.73 -4.23
C LEU A 88 2.98 3.34 -3.63
N LYS A 89 3.53 2.41 -4.42
CA LYS A 89 3.79 1.03 -4.01
C LYS A 89 5.27 0.80 -3.76
N ILE A 90 5.60 0.19 -2.64
CA ILE A 90 6.96 -0.14 -2.21
C ILE A 90 6.95 -1.60 -1.76
N VAL A 91 7.92 -2.37 -2.24
CA VAL A 91 8.17 -3.72 -1.74
C VAL A 91 9.39 -3.66 -0.81
N GLY A 92 9.20 -4.08 0.42
CA GLY A 92 10.25 -4.15 1.43
C GLY A 92 11.31 -5.18 1.06
N ASP A 93 12.54 -4.85 1.38
CA ASP A 93 13.71 -5.71 1.24
C ASP A 93 14.57 -5.58 2.50
N TYR A 94 15.63 -6.39 2.63
CA TYR A 94 16.60 -6.31 3.72
C TYR A 94 17.48 -5.06 3.59
N LYS A 95 16.86 -3.90 3.67
CA LYS A 95 17.42 -2.56 3.57
C LYS A 95 16.67 -1.61 4.50
N ASP A 96 17.30 -0.48 4.82
CA ASP A 96 16.59 0.57 5.55
C ASP A 96 15.47 1.21 4.69
N LEU A 97 14.43 1.66 5.36
CA LEU A 97 13.25 2.22 4.71
C LEU A 97 13.57 3.46 3.87
N ALA A 98 14.49 4.31 4.35
CA ALA A 98 14.85 5.53 3.63
C ALA A 98 15.52 5.21 2.29
N SER A 99 16.37 4.17 2.23
CA SER A 99 16.99 3.70 0.98
C SER A 99 15.96 3.14 0.00
N LEU A 100 14.99 2.35 0.48
CA LEU A 100 13.91 1.85 -0.36
C LEU A 100 13.06 3.00 -0.93
N MET A 101 12.73 3.97 -0.08
CA MET A 101 12.00 5.15 -0.48
C MET A 101 12.77 5.99 -1.51
N ARG A 102 14.07 6.25 -1.28
CA ARG A 102 14.92 6.99 -2.24
C ARG A 102 14.89 6.34 -3.62
N ASN A 103 15.10 5.03 -3.66
CA ASN A 103 15.06 4.28 -4.93
C ASN A 103 13.70 4.42 -5.62
N LYS A 104 12.60 4.28 -4.86
CA LYS A 104 11.24 4.37 -5.40
C LYS A 104 10.88 5.77 -5.89
N LEU A 105 11.36 6.78 -5.19
CA LEU A 105 11.11 8.18 -5.53
C LEU A 105 12.10 8.72 -6.56
N ALA A 106 13.13 7.94 -6.91
CA ALA A 106 14.24 8.33 -7.81
C ALA A 106 14.93 9.62 -7.35
N ILE A 107 15.25 9.70 -6.05
CA ILE A 107 15.92 10.83 -5.43
C ILE A 107 17.22 10.41 -4.75
N ASP A 108 18.16 11.31 -4.68
CA ASP A 108 19.39 11.18 -3.89
C ASP A 108 19.26 11.92 -2.55
N GLY A 109 20.20 11.65 -1.64
CA GLY A 109 20.32 12.40 -0.38
C GLY A 109 19.96 11.59 0.86
N THR A 110 19.47 12.26 1.89
CA THR A 110 19.19 11.74 3.22
C THR A 110 17.73 11.32 3.40
N ALA A 111 17.40 10.84 4.60
CA ALA A 111 15.99 10.59 4.99
C ALA A 111 15.14 11.87 4.95
N ASP A 112 15.71 13.03 5.25
CA ASP A 112 14.99 14.32 5.19
C ASP A 112 14.56 14.64 3.77
N ASN A 113 15.39 14.34 2.76
CA ASN A 113 15.01 14.52 1.35
C ASN A 113 13.83 13.62 0.96
N VAL A 114 13.73 12.40 1.55
CA VAL A 114 12.56 11.52 1.36
C VAL A 114 11.29 12.16 1.91
N LEU A 115 11.37 12.72 3.13
CA LEU A 115 10.23 13.38 3.76
C LEU A 115 9.77 14.61 2.97
N ASP A 116 10.72 15.41 2.48
CA ASP A 116 10.41 16.58 1.67
C ASP A 116 9.77 16.21 0.34
N GLU A 117 10.25 15.16 -0.33
CA GLU A 117 9.63 14.68 -1.57
C GLU A 117 8.23 14.09 -1.31
N LEU A 118 8.04 13.34 -0.22
CA LEU A 118 6.70 12.85 0.14
C LEU A 118 5.72 14.00 0.43
N ARG A 119 6.17 15.05 1.14
CA ARG A 119 5.37 16.26 1.35
C ARG A 119 5.03 16.96 0.03
N ASN A 120 6.00 17.04 -0.88
CA ASN A 120 5.79 17.61 -2.19
C ASN A 120 4.74 16.83 -2.99
N ARG A 121 4.86 15.50 -3.04
CA ARG A 121 3.86 14.63 -3.69
C ARG A 121 2.47 14.75 -3.06
N TYR A 122 2.39 14.77 -1.74
CA TYR A 122 1.13 15.02 -1.04
C TYR A 122 0.50 16.35 -1.44
N ASN A 123 1.29 17.43 -1.44
CA ASN A 123 0.80 18.76 -1.80
C ASN A 123 0.34 18.82 -3.26
N GLN A 124 1.06 18.14 -4.16
CA GLN A 124 0.68 18.03 -5.58
C GLN A 124 -0.61 17.23 -5.75
N ALA A 125 -0.73 16.08 -5.08
CA ALA A 125 -1.94 15.27 -5.10
C ALA A 125 -3.14 16.08 -4.59
N LYS A 126 -2.99 16.77 -3.47
CA LYS A 126 -4.01 17.65 -2.90
C LYS A 126 -4.45 18.75 -3.87
N LYS A 127 -3.51 19.39 -4.57
CA LYS A 127 -3.82 20.42 -5.59
C LYS A 127 -4.62 19.83 -6.77
N ARG A 128 -4.39 18.57 -7.12
CA ARG A 128 -5.12 17.86 -8.18
C ARG A 128 -6.45 17.27 -7.72
N GLY A 129 -6.80 17.42 -6.43
CA GLY A 129 -7.97 16.78 -5.84
C GLY A 129 -7.83 15.26 -5.76
N SER A 130 -6.60 14.75 -5.67
CA SER A 130 -6.27 13.34 -5.54
C SER A 130 -5.97 12.97 -4.08
N PHE A 131 -6.24 11.72 -3.73
CA PHE A 131 -5.90 11.13 -2.44
C PHE A 131 -4.64 10.28 -2.59
N LEU A 132 -3.59 10.60 -1.84
CA LEU A 132 -2.32 9.86 -1.88
C LEU A 132 -2.34 8.72 -0.87
N ILE A 133 -2.04 7.51 -1.32
CA ILE A 133 -1.91 6.30 -0.49
C ILE A 133 -0.52 5.70 -0.72
N ILE A 134 0.11 5.24 0.35
CA ILE A 134 1.39 4.53 0.29
C ILE A 134 1.16 3.10 0.75
N PHE A 135 1.43 2.13 -0.11
CA PHE A 135 1.46 0.71 0.21
C PHE A 135 2.91 0.27 0.40
N ILE A 136 3.18 -0.36 1.52
CA ILE A 136 4.47 -1.00 1.80
C ILE A 136 4.20 -2.48 2.05
N ASP A 137 4.49 -3.31 1.07
CA ASP A 137 4.43 -4.77 1.20
C ASP A 137 5.75 -5.31 1.74
N GLU A 138 5.77 -6.50 2.30
CA GLU A 138 6.97 -7.15 2.84
C GLU A 138 7.71 -6.28 3.90
N PHE A 139 7.00 -5.42 4.63
CA PHE A 139 7.60 -4.50 5.61
C PHE A 139 8.37 -5.23 6.73
N GLY A 140 8.04 -6.48 7.00
CA GLY A 140 8.78 -7.33 7.93
C GLY A 140 10.28 -7.43 7.64
N LYS A 141 10.68 -7.44 6.35
CA LYS A 141 12.09 -7.48 5.95
C LYS A 141 12.85 -6.20 6.35
N VAL A 142 12.17 -5.05 6.27
CA VAL A 142 12.71 -3.76 6.71
C VAL A 142 12.93 -3.77 8.22
N LEU A 143 11.97 -4.28 8.99
CA LEU A 143 12.06 -4.40 10.45
C LEU A 143 13.18 -5.37 10.86
N GLU A 144 13.31 -6.51 10.18
CA GLU A 144 14.41 -7.44 10.43
C GLU A 144 15.77 -6.82 10.13
N HIS A 145 15.88 -6.03 9.07
CA HIS A 145 17.10 -5.31 8.76
C HIS A 145 17.44 -4.30 9.86
N ALA A 146 16.48 -3.51 10.31
CA ALA A 146 16.67 -2.55 11.38
C ALA A 146 17.12 -3.24 12.67
N ALA A 147 16.44 -4.30 13.09
CA ALA A 147 16.79 -5.05 14.30
C ALA A 147 18.19 -5.68 14.27
N LYS A 148 18.74 -5.97 13.08
CA LYS A 148 20.09 -6.56 12.95
C LYS A 148 21.19 -5.50 12.89
N ASN A 149 20.89 -4.30 12.39
CA ASN A 149 21.91 -3.28 12.10
C ASN A 149 21.86 -2.08 13.05
N ASP A 150 20.84 -1.97 13.86
CA ASP A 150 20.70 -0.95 14.90
C ASP A 150 20.30 -1.62 16.23
N PRO A 151 21.17 -2.51 16.78
CA PRO A 151 20.97 -2.99 18.13
C PRO A 151 21.33 -1.84 19.08
N GLU A 152 20.40 -1.42 19.94
CA GLU A 152 20.69 -0.48 21.03
C GLU A 152 21.91 -0.89 21.84
#